data_e0e66b51f3c032e15a0e63852e440068
#
_entry.id   e0e66b51f3c032e15a0e63852e440068
#
_cell.length_a   1.000
_cell.length_b   1.000
_cell.length_c   1.000
_cell.angle_alpha   90.00
_cell.angle_beta   90.00
_cell.angle_gamma   90.00
#
_symmetry.space_group_name_H-M   'P 1'
#
loop_
_entity.id
_entity.type
_entity.pdbx_description
1 polymer ?
#
loop_
_entity_poly.entity_id
_entity_poly.type
_entity_poly.pdbx_seq_one_letter_code
_entity_poly.pdbx_strand_id
1 'polypeptide(L)'
;MHVRMSVRMHVLAPITAILMLALAGCSGALGGTSSAASGGLEKTTLNVAVVPAVDSAGFFVALHEGLFTRQGLTINYTPATSSDTVINQQVAGKYDITGGNYVSYIQHYMQDHQQLEIVAEGSVMQQGSQAIYTLPTSKIKNLAELKGQLLGINAPHNINYLLAASVLTENGVTLGNVQFPAQPIPFPIMAKQLAAGKIAAAAMPEPFATAAEQQYGAVKLADLNQGATEEFPIQGYVATRAWATANPNTLKAFVTALEQGQEIADSSRPAVEQAMESLNGPMNGQIPPIVAAVMALNNYPIGIDKARLQRVADEMLQFGLLHTRFDISQLLGP
;
A
#
# COMPACT_ATOMS: atom_id res chain seq x y z
N MET A 1 46.69 -42.30 41.27
CA MET A 1 46.94 -42.13 42.69
C MET A 1 45.72 -41.40 43.27
N HIS A 2 44.85 -42.18 43.82
CA HIS A 2 44.17 -42.15 45.15
C HIS A 2 43.42 -40.83 45.42
N VAL A 3 42.18 -40.71 45.88
CA VAL A 3 41.30 -41.64 46.67
C VAL A 3 39.87 -41.15 46.59
N ARG A 4 38.91 -42.05 46.49
CA ARG A 4 37.46 -41.89 46.74
C ARG A 4 37.18 -41.40 48.15
N MET A 5 36.12 -40.65 48.36
CA MET A 5 35.26 -40.97 49.55
C MET A 5 33.83 -40.47 49.34
N SER A 6 32.90 -41.39 49.33
CA SER A 6 31.46 -41.23 49.43
C SER A 6 31.05 -41.26 50.92
N VAL A 7 30.10 -40.39 51.27
CA VAL A 7 29.30 -40.60 52.49
C VAL A 7 27.84 -40.41 52.17
N ARG A 8 27.10 -41.50 52.28
CA ARG A 8 25.64 -41.57 52.40
C ARG A 8 25.28 -41.36 53.88
N MET A 9 24.20 -40.58 54.12
CA MET A 9 23.38 -40.90 55.29
C MET A 9 21.93 -40.48 55.10
N HIS A 10 21.07 -41.33 55.53
CA HIS A 10 19.61 -41.41 55.39
C HIS A 10 18.89 -40.73 56.57
N VAL A 11 17.52 -40.62 56.33
CA VAL A 11 16.46 -40.71 57.35
C VAL A 11 16.02 -39.36 57.91
N LEU A 12 14.77 -38.89 57.97
CA LEU A 12 13.44 -39.44 58.23
C LEU A 12 12.38 -38.33 57.96
N ALA A 13 11.23 -38.72 57.47
CA ALA A 13 10.01 -37.92 57.53
C ALA A 13 9.39 -37.96 58.94
N PRO A 14 8.50 -37.03 59.30
CA PRO A 14 7.18 -37.56 59.59
C PRO A 14 6.02 -36.73 58.97
N ILE A 15 5.00 -37.45 58.69
CA ILE A 15 3.62 -37.15 58.34
C ILE A 15 2.95 -36.42 59.52
N THR A 16 2.21 -35.34 59.26
CA THR A 16 1.10 -34.95 60.11
C THR A 16 -0.05 -34.42 59.25
N ALA A 17 -1.14 -35.13 59.28
CA ALA A 17 -2.44 -34.79 58.74
C ALA A 17 -3.25 -33.99 59.79
N ILE A 18 -4.38 -33.49 59.38
CA ILE A 18 -5.52 -32.86 60.12
C ILE A 18 -5.60 -31.35 59.81
N LEU A 19 -6.70 -30.70 59.36
CA LEU A 19 -8.12 -30.92 59.53
C LEU A 19 -8.93 -30.00 58.60
N MET A 20 -10.03 -30.45 58.07
CA MET A 20 -11.05 -29.65 57.34
C MET A 20 -11.67 -28.60 58.23
N LEU A 21 -11.92 -27.43 57.68
CA LEU A 21 -13.06 -26.60 58.10
C LEU A 21 -13.68 -25.93 56.86
N ALA A 22 -14.88 -26.37 56.51
CA ALA A 22 -15.76 -25.73 55.57
C ALA A 22 -16.40 -24.50 56.21
N LEU A 23 -16.33 -23.36 55.60
CA LEU A 23 -17.20 -22.22 55.87
C LEU A 23 -17.78 -21.71 54.54
N ALA A 24 -19.04 -22.03 54.35
CA ALA A 24 -19.87 -21.40 53.33
C ALA A 24 -20.09 -19.92 53.70
N GLY A 25 -19.76 -19.05 52.78
CA GLY A 25 -20.02 -17.62 52.84
C GLY A 25 -20.50 -17.13 51.49
N CYS A 26 -21.84 -17.10 51.31
CA CYS A 26 -22.48 -16.34 50.22
C CYS A 26 -22.26 -14.85 50.44
N SER A 27 -21.61 -14.18 49.48
CA SER A 27 -21.79 -12.75 49.27
C SER A 27 -21.66 -12.49 47.78
N GLY A 28 -22.77 -12.05 47.21
CA GLY A 28 -22.83 -11.60 45.84
C GLY A 28 -21.93 -10.38 45.62
N ALA A 29 -21.19 -10.40 44.55
CA ALA A 29 -20.56 -9.22 44.00
C ALA A 29 -20.79 -9.22 42.50
N LEU A 30 -21.58 -8.30 42.07
CA LEU A 30 -21.66 -7.82 40.71
C LEU A 30 -20.25 -7.45 40.21
N GLY A 31 -19.70 -8.31 39.43
CA GLY A 31 -18.49 -8.07 38.64
C GLY A 31 -18.77 -8.63 37.27
N GLY A 32 -19.48 -7.84 36.45
CA GLY A 32 -19.59 -8.12 35.04
C GLY A 32 -18.21 -8.01 34.40
N THR A 33 -17.47 -9.12 34.39
CA THR A 33 -16.41 -9.29 33.39
C THR A 33 -17.11 -9.43 32.07
N SER A 34 -17.14 -8.33 31.33
CA SER A 34 -17.35 -8.38 29.88
C SER A 34 -16.30 -9.33 29.34
N SER A 35 -16.68 -10.59 29.16
CA SER A 35 -15.98 -11.47 28.24
C SER A 35 -16.16 -10.82 26.88
N ALA A 36 -15.21 -9.95 26.49
CA ALA A 36 -14.98 -9.70 25.10
C ALA A 36 -14.81 -11.10 24.50
N ALA A 37 -15.76 -11.50 23.68
CA ALA A 37 -15.65 -12.68 22.88
C ALA A 37 -14.37 -12.50 22.06
N SER A 38 -13.27 -13.10 22.50
CA SER A 38 -12.05 -13.25 21.72
C SER A 38 -12.37 -14.32 20.68
N GLY A 39 -13.11 -13.92 19.63
CA GLY A 39 -13.16 -14.67 18.41
C GLY A 39 -11.72 -14.74 17.91
N GLY A 40 -11.12 -15.93 17.84
CA GLY A 40 -9.81 -16.12 17.24
C GLY A 40 -9.81 -15.62 15.78
N LEU A 41 -8.63 -15.37 15.21
CA LEU A 41 -8.49 -15.03 13.80
C LEU A 41 -8.98 -16.22 12.96
N GLU A 42 -9.79 -15.95 11.94
CA GLU A 42 -10.28 -16.98 11.00
C GLU A 42 -9.12 -17.51 10.13
N LYS A 43 -8.16 -16.61 9.84
CA LYS A 43 -6.96 -16.89 9.06
C LYS A 43 -5.78 -16.13 9.64
N THR A 44 -4.66 -16.81 9.89
CA THR A 44 -3.45 -16.19 10.47
C THR A 44 -2.36 -15.89 9.46
N THR A 45 -2.42 -16.50 8.27
CA THR A 45 -1.46 -16.27 7.20
C THR A 45 -2.17 -15.65 6.00
N LEU A 46 -1.79 -14.43 5.62
CA LEU A 46 -2.38 -13.68 4.52
C LEU A 46 -1.43 -13.59 3.34
N ASN A 47 -1.95 -13.86 2.14
CA ASN A 47 -1.28 -13.56 0.89
C ASN A 47 -1.65 -12.15 0.45
N VAL A 48 -0.69 -11.24 0.46
CA VAL A 48 -0.92 -9.81 0.18
C VAL A 48 -0.05 -9.37 -1.01
N ALA A 49 -0.67 -8.77 -2.03
CA ALA A 49 0.06 -8.19 -3.15
C ALA A 49 -0.05 -6.66 -3.13
N VAL A 50 1.08 -5.97 -3.19
CA VAL A 50 1.16 -4.51 -3.09
C VAL A 50 2.19 -3.98 -4.08
N VAL A 51 1.90 -2.83 -4.68
CA VAL A 51 2.86 -2.12 -5.54
C VAL A 51 3.95 -1.50 -4.65
N PRO A 52 5.24 -1.82 -4.87
CA PRO A 52 6.34 -1.33 -4.04
C PRO A 52 6.74 0.11 -4.45
N ALA A 53 5.90 1.04 -4.09
CA ALA A 53 6.11 2.48 -4.25
C ALA A 53 5.87 3.18 -2.91
N VAL A 54 6.21 4.46 -2.82
CA VAL A 54 5.97 5.28 -1.63
C VAL A 54 4.49 5.32 -1.24
N ASP A 55 3.60 5.10 -2.21
CA ASP A 55 2.15 5.00 -1.98
C ASP A 55 1.77 3.93 -0.96
N SER A 56 2.61 2.90 -0.80
CA SER A 56 2.40 1.77 0.11
C SER A 56 3.27 1.83 1.36
N ALA A 57 3.93 2.97 1.66
CA ALA A 57 4.92 3.01 2.74
C ALA A 57 4.34 2.63 4.11
N GLY A 58 3.09 3.01 4.42
CA GLY A 58 2.43 2.59 5.66
C GLY A 58 2.36 1.06 5.83
N PHE A 59 2.07 0.33 4.75
CA PHE A 59 2.09 -1.13 4.76
C PHE A 59 3.51 -1.69 4.99
N PHE A 60 4.50 -1.12 4.33
CA PHE A 60 5.89 -1.57 4.47
C PHE A 60 6.46 -1.25 5.85
N VAL A 61 6.10 -0.10 6.43
CA VAL A 61 6.40 0.21 7.83
C VAL A 61 5.73 -0.80 8.77
N ALA A 62 4.44 -1.10 8.57
CA ALA A 62 3.74 -2.11 9.36
C ALA A 62 4.41 -3.50 9.28
N LEU A 63 4.88 -3.86 8.09
CA LEU A 63 5.58 -5.13 7.86
C LEU A 63 6.95 -5.13 8.54
N HIS A 64 7.75 -4.08 8.33
CA HIS A 64 9.11 -3.93 8.87
C HIS A 64 9.11 -3.90 10.40
N GLU A 65 8.21 -3.13 10.99
CA GLU A 65 8.05 -3.01 12.45
C GLU A 65 7.38 -4.22 13.10
N GLY A 66 6.96 -5.23 12.31
CA GLY A 66 6.30 -6.44 12.82
C GLY A 66 4.91 -6.18 13.42
N LEU A 67 4.19 -5.12 12.97
CA LEU A 67 2.86 -4.78 13.49
C LEU A 67 1.84 -5.86 13.17
N PHE A 68 1.91 -6.45 11.98
CA PHE A 68 1.06 -7.59 11.61
C PHE A 68 1.30 -8.80 12.53
N THR A 69 2.56 -9.10 12.83
CA THR A 69 2.91 -10.19 13.75
C THR A 69 2.38 -9.94 15.16
N ARG A 70 2.39 -8.69 15.63
CA ARG A 70 1.78 -8.33 16.93
C ARG A 70 0.27 -8.55 16.97
N GLN A 71 -0.40 -8.51 15.81
CA GLN A 71 -1.82 -8.86 15.66
C GLN A 71 -2.05 -10.36 15.39
N GLY A 72 -1.02 -11.20 15.45
CA GLY A 72 -1.10 -12.62 15.19
C GLY A 72 -1.15 -12.99 13.70
N LEU A 73 -0.78 -12.06 12.80
CA LEU A 73 -0.79 -12.27 11.36
C LEU A 73 0.62 -12.51 10.81
N THR A 74 0.71 -13.47 9.90
CA THR A 74 1.87 -13.67 9.03
C THR A 74 1.53 -13.17 7.62
N ILE A 75 2.32 -12.26 7.08
CA ILE A 75 2.10 -11.69 5.74
C ILE A 75 3.05 -12.32 4.73
N ASN A 76 2.49 -13.02 3.75
CA ASN A 76 3.19 -13.45 2.53
C ASN A 76 3.06 -12.32 1.50
N TYR A 77 4.01 -11.38 1.51
CA TYR A 77 4.04 -10.26 0.58
C TYR A 77 4.51 -10.69 -0.81
N THR A 78 3.80 -10.19 -1.84
CA THR A 78 4.19 -10.32 -3.26
C THR A 78 4.25 -8.92 -3.88
N PRO A 79 5.37 -8.51 -4.47
CA PRO A 79 5.45 -7.25 -5.20
C PRO A 79 4.59 -7.30 -6.47
N ALA A 80 3.70 -6.31 -6.63
CA ALA A 80 2.88 -6.12 -7.82
C ALA A 80 3.54 -5.13 -8.77
N THR A 81 3.44 -5.36 -10.08
CA THR A 81 3.89 -4.41 -11.10
C THR A 81 2.85 -3.34 -11.41
N SER A 82 1.58 -3.66 -11.23
CA SER A 82 0.43 -2.75 -11.28
C SER A 82 -0.76 -3.36 -10.54
N SER A 83 -1.74 -2.54 -10.17
CA SER A 83 -2.98 -3.01 -9.53
C SER A 83 -3.75 -3.97 -10.44
N ASP A 84 -3.84 -3.65 -11.74
CA ASP A 84 -4.59 -4.43 -12.72
C ASP A 84 -4.11 -5.89 -12.81
N THR A 85 -2.78 -6.11 -12.64
CA THR A 85 -2.22 -7.46 -12.73
C THR A 85 -2.61 -8.37 -11.56
N VAL A 86 -2.96 -7.80 -10.41
CA VAL A 86 -3.22 -8.58 -9.18
C VAL A 86 -4.70 -8.70 -8.83
N ILE A 87 -5.57 -7.79 -9.30
CA ILE A 87 -7.00 -7.82 -8.99
C ILE A 87 -7.67 -9.11 -9.49
N ASN A 88 -7.42 -9.52 -10.73
CA ASN A 88 -7.96 -10.76 -11.28
C ASN A 88 -7.47 -12.00 -10.50
N GLN A 89 -6.22 -11.96 -10.04
CA GLN A 89 -5.66 -13.04 -9.22
C GLN A 89 -6.26 -13.05 -7.80
N GLN A 90 -6.59 -11.87 -7.25
CA GLN A 90 -7.31 -11.76 -5.98
C GLN A 90 -8.71 -12.37 -6.07
N VAL A 91 -9.45 -12.02 -7.11
CA VAL A 91 -10.79 -12.59 -7.35
C VAL A 91 -10.73 -14.10 -7.54
N ALA A 92 -9.67 -14.61 -8.17
CA ALA A 92 -9.40 -16.04 -8.27
C ALA A 92 -8.91 -16.70 -6.95
N GLY A 93 -8.83 -15.94 -5.86
CA GLY A 93 -8.45 -16.45 -4.53
C GLY A 93 -6.95 -16.60 -4.28
N LYS A 94 -6.08 -16.08 -5.16
CA LYS A 94 -4.63 -16.13 -4.96
C LYS A 94 -4.16 -15.19 -3.85
N TYR A 95 -4.77 -14.01 -3.77
CA TYR A 95 -4.46 -13.01 -2.75
C TYR A 95 -5.70 -12.75 -1.89
N ASP A 96 -5.48 -12.56 -0.60
CA ASP A 96 -6.50 -12.21 0.37
C ASP A 96 -6.79 -10.70 0.32
N ILE A 97 -5.72 -9.91 0.29
CA ILE A 97 -5.78 -8.45 0.24
C ILE A 97 -4.81 -7.97 -0.86
N THR A 98 -5.21 -6.94 -1.60
CA THR A 98 -4.33 -6.24 -2.52
C THR A 98 -4.27 -4.76 -2.19
N GLY A 99 -3.06 -4.17 -2.28
CA GLY A 99 -2.83 -2.73 -2.22
C GLY A 99 -2.56 -2.18 -3.62
N GLY A 100 -3.35 -1.20 -4.04
CA GLY A 100 -3.25 -0.61 -5.36
C GLY A 100 -4.11 0.63 -5.55
N ASN A 101 -4.16 1.15 -6.77
CA ASN A 101 -4.82 2.42 -7.06
C ASN A 101 -6.33 2.29 -7.22
N TYR A 102 -7.04 3.34 -6.82
CA TYR A 102 -8.50 3.37 -6.86
C TYR A 102 -9.08 3.34 -8.27
N VAL A 103 -8.39 3.89 -9.28
CA VAL A 103 -8.85 3.87 -10.68
C VAL A 103 -9.04 2.43 -11.16
N SER A 104 -8.03 1.58 -10.93
CA SER A 104 -8.11 0.16 -11.29
C SER A 104 -9.23 -0.55 -10.53
N TYR A 105 -9.43 -0.27 -9.24
CA TYR A 105 -10.52 -0.88 -8.47
C TYR A 105 -11.90 -0.49 -8.98
N ILE A 106 -12.13 0.80 -9.28
CA ILE A 106 -13.39 1.29 -9.83
C ILE A 106 -13.65 0.67 -11.21
N GLN A 107 -12.64 0.60 -12.08
CA GLN A 107 -12.78 0.00 -13.41
C GLN A 107 -13.13 -1.48 -13.35
N HIS A 108 -12.42 -2.25 -12.51
CA HIS A 108 -12.72 -3.66 -12.32
C HIS A 108 -14.14 -3.88 -11.78
N TYR A 109 -14.55 -3.05 -10.81
CA TYR A 109 -15.91 -3.10 -10.29
C TYR A 109 -16.95 -2.87 -11.39
N MET A 110 -16.73 -1.87 -12.24
CA MET A 110 -17.66 -1.50 -13.33
C MET A 110 -17.69 -2.50 -14.47
N GLN A 111 -16.57 -3.14 -14.79
CA GLN A 111 -16.49 -4.08 -15.93
C GLN A 111 -17.02 -5.46 -15.57
N ASP A 112 -16.64 -6.00 -14.43
CA ASP A 112 -16.87 -7.40 -14.09
C ASP A 112 -17.84 -7.59 -12.93
N HIS A 113 -18.46 -6.51 -12.42
CA HIS A 113 -19.28 -6.51 -11.20
C HIS A 113 -18.57 -7.19 -10.03
N GLN A 114 -17.26 -7.04 -9.97
CA GLN A 114 -16.43 -7.68 -8.97
C GLN A 114 -16.77 -7.14 -7.59
N GLN A 115 -17.05 -8.04 -6.67
CA GLN A 115 -17.46 -7.75 -5.31
C GLN A 115 -16.24 -7.35 -4.47
N LEU A 116 -15.56 -6.29 -4.90
CA LEU A 116 -14.46 -5.71 -4.15
C LEU A 116 -14.98 -4.79 -3.04
N GLU A 117 -14.22 -4.70 -1.98
CA GLU A 117 -14.46 -3.80 -0.87
C GLU A 117 -13.15 -3.09 -0.49
N ILE A 118 -13.17 -1.75 -0.48
CA ILE A 118 -12.07 -0.97 0.07
C ILE A 118 -12.11 -1.13 1.58
N VAL A 119 -11.06 -1.73 2.13
CA VAL A 119 -10.95 -2.04 3.55
C VAL A 119 -10.12 -1.02 4.32
N ALA A 120 -9.25 -0.28 3.62
CA ALA A 120 -8.48 0.83 4.18
C ALA A 120 -8.02 1.79 3.06
N GLU A 121 -7.86 3.07 3.37
CA GLU A 121 -7.08 3.97 2.54
C GLU A 121 -5.59 3.70 2.71
N GLY A 122 -4.78 4.04 1.71
CA GLY A 122 -3.34 3.85 1.75
C GLY A 122 -2.59 5.16 1.78
N SER A 123 -2.74 5.98 0.73
CA SER A 123 -2.01 7.23 0.63
C SER A 123 -2.75 8.32 -0.13
N VAL A 124 -2.39 9.54 0.22
CA VAL A 124 -2.76 10.79 -0.45
C VAL A 124 -1.49 11.45 -0.97
N MET A 125 -1.50 11.79 -2.25
CA MET A 125 -0.36 12.38 -2.94
C MET A 125 0.11 13.67 -2.28
N GLN A 126 1.42 13.85 -2.21
CA GLN A 126 2.07 15.09 -1.79
C GLN A 126 3.01 15.58 -2.88
N GLN A 127 3.40 16.83 -2.77
CA GLN A 127 4.28 17.46 -3.76
C GLN A 127 5.59 16.68 -3.92
N GLY A 128 5.93 16.36 -5.16
CA GLY A 128 7.14 15.61 -5.51
C GLY A 128 6.99 14.11 -5.47
N SER A 129 5.93 13.56 -4.84
CA SER A 129 5.79 12.10 -4.72
C SER A 129 5.47 11.40 -6.05
N GLN A 130 4.88 12.14 -7.00
CA GLN A 130 4.68 11.71 -8.38
C GLN A 130 4.84 12.90 -9.33
N ALA A 131 5.60 12.72 -10.42
CA ALA A 131 5.81 13.79 -11.39
C ALA A 131 6.13 13.24 -12.78
N ILE A 132 6.05 14.13 -13.78
CA ILE A 132 6.52 13.87 -15.14
C ILE A 132 7.98 14.30 -15.24
N TYR A 133 8.83 13.39 -15.74
CA TYR A 133 10.26 13.58 -15.89
C TYR A 133 10.71 13.46 -17.31
N THR A 134 11.82 14.15 -17.64
CA THR A 134 12.55 14.01 -18.88
C THR A 134 14.06 14.03 -18.62
N LEU A 135 14.88 13.94 -19.67
CA LEU A 135 16.35 14.05 -19.53
C LEU A 135 16.84 15.48 -19.76
N PRO A 136 17.94 15.91 -19.15
CA PRO A 136 18.56 17.21 -19.40
C PRO A 136 18.88 17.46 -20.87
N THR A 137 19.25 16.36 -21.59
CA THR A 137 19.60 16.38 -23.02
C THR A 137 18.37 16.37 -23.94
N SER A 138 17.17 16.13 -23.40
CA SER A 138 15.91 16.11 -24.14
C SER A 138 15.60 17.50 -24.73
N LYS A 139 14.94 17.51 -25.87
CA LYS A 139 14.31 18.72 -26.42
C LYS A 139 13.07 19.13 -25.66
N ILE A 140 12.50 18.24 -24.87
CA ILE A 140 11.30 18.49 -24.06
C ILE A 140 11.72 19.28 -22.82
N LYS A 141 11.28 20.53 -22.71
CA LYS A 141 11.57 21.44 -21.60
C LYS A 141 10.31 21.91 -20.86
N ASN A 142 9.14 21.68 -21.44
CA ASN A 142 7.83 21.98 -20.87
C ASN A 142 6.78 21.00 -21.40
N LEU A 143 5.59 21.00 -20.80
CA LEU A 143 4.52 20.05 -21.14
C LEU A 143 4.00 20.23 -22.58
N ALA A 144 4.00 21.44 -23.14
CA ALA A 144 3.51 21.69 -24.51
C ALA A 144 4.37 20.96 -25.57
N GLU A 145 5.64 20.73 -25.27
CA GLU A 145 6.57 20.02 -26.18
C GLU A 145 6.36 18.50 -26.19
N LEU A 146 5.45 17.97 -25.35
CA LEU A 146 5.01 16.57 -25.41
C LEU A 146 4.07 16.29 -26.59
N LYS A 147 3.68 17.31 -27.37
CA LYS A 147 2.89 17.12 -28.58
C LYS A 147 3.59 16.17 -29.55
N GLY A 148 2.90 15.07 -29.93
CA GLY A 148 3.41 14.03 -30.80
C GLY A 148 4.43 13.09 -30.14
N GLN A 149 4.71 13.27 -28.86
CA GLN A 149 5.71 12.48 -28.12
C GLN A 149 5.07 11.41 -27.26
N LEU A 150 5.83 10.35 -26.98
CA LEU A 150 5.40 9.24 -26.12
C LEU A 150 5.73 9.54 -24.65
N LEU A 151 4.69 9.74 -23.84
CA LEU A 151 4.77 9.84 -22.39
C LEU A 151 4.60 8.46 -21.76
N GLY A 152 5.65 7.94 -21.12
CA GLY A 152 5.64 6.66 -20.43
C GLY A 152 4.75 6.70 -19.19
N ILE A 153 3.86 5.70 -19.08
CA ILE A 153 3.00 5.41 -17.93
C ILE A 153 3.06 3.91 -17.61
N ASN A 154 2.77 3.53 -16.36
CA ASN A 154 2.94 2.14 -15.94
C ASN A 154 1.84 1.19 -16.43
N ALA A 155 0.65 1.71 -16.71
CA ALA A 155 -0.43 0.97 -17.38
C ALA A 155 -1.40 1.93 -18.07
N PRO A 156 -1.99 1.55 -19.22
CA PRO A 156 -3.02 2.34 -19.88
C PRO A 156 -4.24 2.55 -18.97
N HIS A 157 -4.82 3.74 -19.00
CA HIS A 157 -6.10 4.09 -18.34
C HIS A 157 -6.16 3.84 -16.82
N ASN A 158 -5.01 3.79 -16.14
CA ASN A 158 -4.95 3.70 -14.68
C ASN A 158 -4.74 5.07 -14.02
N ILE A 159 -4.44 5.09 -12.71
CA ILE A 159 -4.20 6.34 -11.95
C ILE A 159 -3.06 7.18 -12.54
N ASN A 160 -1.97 6.55 -12.99
CA ASN A 160 -0.81 7.27 -13.53
C ASN A 160 -1.16 7.98 -14.85
N TYR A 161 -2.05 7.37 -15.67
CA TYR A 161 -2.64 8.03 -16.83
C TYR A 161 -3.57 9.18 -16.40
N LEU A 162 -4.46 8.95 -15.44
CA LEU A 162 -5.43 9.95 -14.99
C LEU A 162 -4.74 11.22 -14.48
N LEU A 163 -3.74 11.07 -13.62
CA LEU A 163 -2.97 12.19 -13.08
C LEU A 163 -2.25 12.97 -14.19
N ALA A 164 -1.59 12.24 -15.12
CA ALA A 164 -0.93 12.87 -16.25
C ALA A 164 -1.94 13.61 -17.16
N ALA A 165 -3.10 13.00 -17.43
CA ALA A 165 -4.15 13.59 -18.26
C ALA A 165 -4.71 14.88 -17.65
N SER A 166 -4.98 14.89 -16.35
CA SER A 166 -5.44 16.07 -15.61
C SER A 166 -4.43 17.20 -15.72
N VAL A 167 -3.18 16.95 -15.32
CA VAL A 167 -2.13 17.98 -15.32
C VAL A 167 -1.81 18.49 -16.73
N LEU A 168 -1.77 17.63 -17.74
CA LEU A 168 -1.59 18.05 -19.14
C LEU A 168 -2.70 18.99 -19.58
N THR A 169 -3.95 18.64 -19.29
CA THR A 169 -5.12 19.42 -19.70
C THR A 169 -5.18 20.78 -19.00
N GLU A 170 -4.91 20.83 -17.70
CA GLU A 170 -4.84 22.08 -16.93
C GLU A 170 -3.74 23.01 -17.42
N ASN A 171 -2.65 22.45 -17.99
CA ASN A 171 -1.57 23.23 -18.60
C ASN A 171 -1.78 23.47 -20.11
N GLY A 172 -3.01 23.31 -20.62
CA GLY A 172 -3.38 23.65 -22.00
C GLY A 172 -2.90 22.63 -23.04
N VAL A 173 -2.47 21.43 -22.64
CA VAL A 173 -2.05 20.38 -23.56
C VAL A 173 -3.24 19.50 -23.92
N THR A 174 -3.58 19.44 -25.19
CA THR A 174 -4.64 18.56 -25.72
C THR A 174 -4.20 17.11 -25.65
N LEU A 175 -4.89 16.25 -24.90
CA LEU A 175 -4.52 14.84 -24.67
C LEU A 175 -4.37 14.05 -25.97
N GLY A 176 -5.24 14.24 -26.96
CA GLY A 176 -5.15 13.59 -28.27
C GLY A 176 -3.86 13.89 -29.04
N ASN A 177 -3.10 14.89 -28.61
CA ASN A 177 -1.81 15.23 -29.18
C ASN A 177 -0.62 14.57 -28.46
N VAL A 178 -0.83 13.92 -27.31
CA VAL A 178 0.20 13.18 -26.55
C VAL A 178 0.01 11.69 -26.80
N GLN A 179 1.09 10.98 -27.05
CA GLN A 179 1.03 9.52 -27.20
C GLN A 179 1.23 8.84 -25.85
N PHE A 180 0.41 7.85 -25.53
CA PHE A 180 0.58 6.96 -24.38
C PHE A 180 0.87 5.56 -24.85
N PRO A 181 1.67 4.77 -24.11
CA PRO A 181 2.01 3.40 -24.51
C PRO A 181 0.77 2.51 -24.50
N ALA A 182 0.60 1.72 -25.57
CA ALA A 182 -0.46 0.71 -25.67
C ALA A 182 -0.23 -0.49 -24.73
N GLN A 183 1.00 -0.69 -24.28
CA GLN A 183 1.39 -1.75 -23.35
C GLN A 183 1.99 -1.14 -22.07
N PRO A 184 1.81 -1.77 -20.91
CA PRO A 184 2.38 -1.30 -19.66
C PRO A 184 3.90 -1.12 -19.72
N ILE A 185 4.42 -0.04 -19.14
CA ILE A 185 5.86 0.15 -18.89
C ILE A 185 6.07 0.12 -17.36
N PRO A 186 6.46 -1.01 -16.78
CA PRO A 186 6.68 -1.11 -15.34
C PRO A 186 7.67 -0.06 -14.83
N PHE A 187 7.39 0.56 -13.68
CA PHE A 187 8.21 1.61 -13.09
C PHE A 187 9.70 1.26 -13.00
N PRO A 188 10.12 0.03 -12.62
CA PRO A 188 11.54 -0.33 -12.51
C PRO A 188 12.35 -0.18 -13.80
N ILE A 189 11.70 -0.27 -14.97
CA ILE A 189 12.37 -0.15 -16.27
C ILE A 189 12.14 1.21 -16.93
N MET A 190 11.25 2.04 -16.41
CA MET A 190 10.79 3.27 -17.05
C MET A 190 11.93 4.29 -17.23
N ALA A 191 12.75 4.49 -16.19
CA ALA A 191 13.92 5.35 -16.27
C ALA A 191 14.92 4.89 -17.35
N LYS A 192 15.12 3.58 -17.49
CA LYS A 192 15.97 3.00 -18.55
C LYS A 192 15.36 3.22 -19.94
N GLN A 193 14.04 3.13 -20.09
CA GLN A 193 13.36 3.42 -21.36
C GLN A 193 13.52 4.90 -21.75
N LEU A 194 13.41 5.80 -20.74
CA LEU A 194 13.65 7.23 -20.91
C LEU A 194 15.10 7.49 -21.34
N ALA A 195 16.07 6.91 -20.64
CA ALA A 195 17.50 7.03 -20.97
C ALA A 195 17.85 6.49 -22.35
N ALA A 196 17.15 5.45 -22.81
CA ALA A 196 17.32 4.88 -24.14
C ALA A 196 16.58 5.66 -25.26
N GLY A 197 15.89 6.74 -24.93
CA GLY A 197 15.09 7.55 -25.88
C GLY A 197 13.87 6.81 -26.44
N LYS A 198 13.42 5.74 -25.82
CA LYS A 198 12.22 4.99 -26.24
C LYS A 198 10.92 5.67 -25.82
N ILE A 199 10.97 6.49 -24.79
CA ILE A 199 9.93 7.42 -24.35
C ILE A 199 10.55 8.80 -24.20
N ALA A 200 9.79 9.85 -24.48
CA ALA A 200 10.27 11.23 -24.44
C ALA A 200 10.20 11.83 -23.03
N ALA A 201 9.24 11.37 -22.25
CA ALA A 201 9.05 11.71 -20.85
C ALA A 201 8.43 10.50 -20.12
N ALA A 202 8.43 10.53 -18.80
CA ALA A 202 7.93 9.45 -17.95
C ALA A 202 7.19 10.00 -16.74
N ALA A 203 5.98 9.51 -16.48
CA ALA A 203 5.27 9.78 -15.24
C ALA A 203 5.64 8.71 -14.20
N MET A 204 6.36 9.11 -13.16
CA MET A 204 6.93 8.19 -12.18
C MET A 204 6.62 8.60 -10.75
N PRO A 205 6.23 7.64 -9.90
CA PRO A 205 6.16 7.83 -8.45
C PRO A 205 7.54 7.63 -7.81
N GLU A 206 7.66 8.00 -6.56
CA GLU A 206 8.78 7.60 -5.71
C GLU A 206 8.72 6.10 -5.35
N PRO A 207 9.87 5.45 -5.20
CA PRO A 207 11.26 5.93 -5.28
C PRO A 207 11.84 5.94 -6.70
N PHE A 208 11.07 5.59 -7.72
CA PHE A 208 11.54 5.45 -9.12
C PHE A 208 11.93 6.80 -9.72
N ALA A 209 11.25 7.88 -9.30
CA ALA A 209 11.54 9.24 -9.71
C ALA A 209 12.94 9.67 -9.24
N THR A 210 13.19 9.61 -7.93
CA THR A 210 14.51 9.92 -7.37
C THR A 210 15.61 9.01 -7.91
N ALA A 211 15.32 7.72 -8.12
CA ALA A 211 16.29 6.82 -8.74
C ALA A 211 16.64 7.23 -10.19
N ALA A 212 15.66 7.70 -10.97
CA ALA A 212 15.91 8.23 -12.32
C ALA A 212 16.75 9.51 -12.30
N GLU A 213 16.51 10.40 -11.33
CA GLU A 213 17.32 11.59 -11.12
C GLU A 213 18.78 11.22 -10.80
N GLN A 214 18.99 10.29 -9.85
CA GLN A 214 20.32 9.86 -9.44
C GLN A 214 21.09 9.10 -10.53
N GLN A 215 20.43 8.21 -11.27
CA GLN A 215 21.10 7.35 -12.24
C GLN A 215 21.29 8.01 -13.62
N TYR A 216 20.33 8.84 -14.04
CA TYR A 216 20.29 9.37 -15.42
C TYR A 216 20.21 10.91 -15.45
N GLY A 217 20.21 11.56 -14.29
CA GLY A 217 20.06 13.01 -14.20
C GLY A 217 18.68 13.47 -14.69
N ALA A 218 17.65 12.63 -14.57
CA ALA A 218 16.31 13.02 -14.99
C ALA A 218 15.86 14.32 -14.30
N VAL A 219 15.12 15.16 -15.02
CA VAL A 219 14.65 16.45 -14.51
C VAL A 219 13.13 16.49 -14.53
N LYS A 220 12.54 17.01 -13.48
CA LYS A 220 11.09 17.16 -13.35
C LYS A 220 10.56 18.21 -14.34
N LEU A 221 9.57 17.84 -15.16
CA LEU A 221 8.82 18.75 -16.03
C LEU A 221 7.60 19.35 -15.35
N ALA A 222 6.88 18.51 -14.63
CA ALA A 222 5.69 18.94 -13.89
C ALA A 222 5.43 18.00 -12.73
N ASP A 223 5.01 18.57 -11.62
CA ASP A 223 4.48 17.80 -10.49
C ASP A 223 3.07 17.31 -10.83
N LEU A 224 2.71 16.10 -10.42
CA LEU A 224 1.35 15.59 -10.60
C LEU A 224 0.42 15.97 -9.43
N ASN A 225 0.96 16.55 -8.36
CA ASN A 225 0.20 17.08 -7.23
C ASN A 225 -0.12 18.56 -7.44
N GLN A 226 -1.04 18.87 -8.35
CA GLN A 226 -1.46 20.24 -8.65
C GLN A 226 -2.89 20.28 -9.20
N GLY A 227 -3.58 21.41 -9.03
CA GLY A 227 -4.93 21.63 -9.55
C GLY A 227 -5.93 20.59 -9.04
N ALA A 228 -6.68 19.94 -9.92
CA ALA A 228 -7.66 18.93 -9.55
C ALA A 228 -7.03 17.69 -8.89
N THR A 229 -5.74 17.47 -9.11
CA THR A 229 -5.00 16.35 -8.52
C THR A 229 -4.17 16.72 -7.28
N GLU A 230 -4.33 17.94 -6.76
CA GLU A 230 -3.71 18.32 -5.48
C GLU A 230 -4.29 17.50 -4.33
N GLU A 231 -3.41 16.94 -3.49
CA GLU A 231 -3.77 16.01 -2.41
C GLU A 231 -4.73 14.90 -2.88
N PHE A 232 -4.40 14.29 -4.03
CA PHE A 232 -5.25 13.27 -4.62
C PHE A 232 -5.07 11.91 -3.93
N PRO A 233 -6.16 11.17 -3.65
CA PRO A 233 -6.06 9.83 -3.09
C PRO A 233 -5.54 8.87 -4.17
N ILE A 234 -4.41 8.21 -3.89
CA ILE A 234 -3.70 7.40 -4.88
C ILE A 234 -4.03 5.93 -4.72
N GLN A 235 -3.89 5.43 -3.51
CA GLN A 235 -3.90 4.01 -3.23
C GLN A 235 -4.77 3.69 -2.01
N GLY A 236 -5.35 2.49 -2.04
CA GLY A 236 -6.01 1.84 -0.92
C GLY A 236 -5.82 0.33 -0.94
N TYR A 237 -6.41 -0.32 0.02
CA TYR A 237 -6.38 -1.76 0.17
C TYR A 237 -7.78 -2.32 -0.03
N VAL A 238 -7.87 -3.40 -0.78
CA VAL A 238 -9.15 -4.08 -1.05
C VAL A 238 -9.09 -5.55 -0.71
N ALA A 239 -10.22 -6.06 -0.27
CA ALA A 239 -10.54 -7.48 -0.20
C ALA A 239 -11.73 -7.79 -1.11
N THR A 240 -12.02 -9.07 -1.38
CA THR A 240 -13.34 -9.42 -1.90
C THR A 240 -14.35 -9.41 -0.76
N ARG A 241 -15.59 -8.95 -1.00
CA ARG A 241 -16.65 -8.94 0.03
C ARG A 241 -16.86 -10.30 0.67
N ALA A 242 -16.80 -11.37 -0.15
CA ALA A 242 -16.92 -12.73 0.35
C ALA A 242 -15.81 -13.07 1.35
N TRP A 243 -14.57 -12.67 1.05
CA TRP A 243 -13.44 -12.88 1.96
C TRP A 243 -13.57 -12.02 3.22
N ALA A 244 -13.90 -10.74 3.09
CA ALA A 244 -14.07 -9.82 4.22
C ALA A 244 -15.16 -10.32 5.18
N THR A 245 -16.29 -10.75 4.63
CA THR A 245 -17.41 -11.34 5.41
C THR A 245 -17.03 -12.63 6.12
N ALA A 246 -16.21 -13.48 5.48
CA ALA A 246 -15.78 -14.75 6.04
C ALA A 246 -14.65 -14.60 7.08
N ASN A 247 -13.94 -13.47 7.10
CA ASN A 247 -12.74 -13.26 7.93
C ASN A 247 -12.77 -11.92 8.70
N PRO A 248 -13.83 -11.57 9.43
CA PRO A 248 -14.00 -10.25 10.03
C PRO A 248 -12.96 -9.92 11.11
N ASN A 249 -12.56 -10.90 11.94
CA ASN A 249 -11.54 -10.67 12.96
C ASN A 249 -10.14 -10.54 12.35
N THR A 250 -9.85 -11.34 11.33
CA THR A 250 -8.60 -11.28 10.56
C THR A 250 -8.48 -9.94 9.82
N LEU A 251 -9.56 -9.48 9.18
CA LEU A 251 -9.60 -8.18 8.52
C LEU A 251 -9.36 -7.04 9.51
N LYS A 252 -10.05 -7.06 10.65
CA LYS A 252 -9.84 -6.07 11.71
C LYS A 252 -8.40 -6.04 12.20
N ALA A 253 -7.78 -7.20 12.41
CA ALA A 253 -6.38 -7.30 12.82
C ALA A 253 -5.44 -6.73 11.76
N PHE A 254 -5.70 -7.02 10.46
CA PHE A 254 -4.94 -6.45 9.34
C PHE A 254 -5.05 -4.92 9.29
N VAL A 255 -6.26 -4.37 9.33
CA VAL A 255 -6.50 -2.92 9.29
C VAL A 255 -5.86 -2.24 10.50
N THR A 256 -6.00 -2.80 11.70
CA THR A 256 -5.35 -2.25 12.92
C THR A 256 -3.83 -2.17 12.77
N ALA A 257 -3.17 -3.21 12.25
CA ALA A 257 -1.73 -3.20 12.03
C ALA A 257 -1.33 -2.19 10.93
N LEU A 258 -2.11 -2.13 9.85
CA LEU A 258 -1.88 -1.21 8.75
C LEU A 258 -1.98 0.25 9.21
N GLU A 259 -3.05 0.62 9.92
CA GLU A 259 -3.26 1.98 10.44
C GLU A 259 -2.14 2.41 11.38
N GLN A 260 -1.66 1.52 12.27
CA GLN A 260 -0.48 1.80 13.08
C GLN A 260 0.76 2.07 12.22
N GLY A 261 0.95 1.31 11.13
CA GLY A 261 2.05 1.53 10.20
C GLY A 261 1.90 2.86 9.44
N GLN A 262 0.68 3.26 9.11
CA GLN A 262 0.37 4.55 8.48
C GLN A 262 0.65 5.72 9.42
N GLU A 263 0.25 5.64 10.69
CA GLU A 263 0.57 6.65 11.71
C GLU A 263 2.08 6.84 11.88
N ILE A 264 2.84 5.74 11.89
CA ILE A 264 4.30 5.79 11.96
C ILE A 264 4.88 6.40 10.66
N ALA A 265 4.38 5.98 9.49
CA ALA A 265 4.84 6.48 8.20
C ALA A 265 4.57 7.99 8.04
N ASP A 266 3.43 8.48 8.51
CA ASP A 266 3.05 9.89 8.45
C ASP A 266 3.89 10.77 9.39
N SER A 267 4.35 10.21 10.51
CA SER A 267 5.09 10.95 11.54
C SER A 267 6.60 10.74 11.52
N SER A 268 7.11 9.69 10.85
CA SER A 268 8.53 9.30 10.91
C SER A 268 9.11 8.96 9.55
N ARG A 269 9.73 9.95 8.90
CA ARG A 269 10.53 9.71 7.69
C ARG A 269 11.58 8.59 7.87
N PRO A 270 12.37 8.51 8.95
CA PRO A 270 13.33 7.43 9.12
C PRO A 270 12.71 6.03 9.12
N ALA A 271 11.50 5.87 9.65
CA ALA A 271 10.79 4.59 9.60
C ALA A 271 10.41 4.20 8.17
N VAL A 272 9.98 5.17 7.36
CA VAL A 272 9.70 4.94 5.93
C VAL A 272 10.98 4.57 5.19
N GLU A 273 12.07 5.30 5.40
CA GLU A 273 13.37 5.03 4.77
C GLU A 273 13.83 3.59 5.04
N GLN A 274 13.85 3.18 6.31
CA GLN A 274 14.26 1.83 6.72
C GLN A 274 13.33 0.75 6.14
N ALA A 275 12.03 0.97 6.18
CA ALA A 275 11.06 0.03 5.62
C ALA A 275 11.25 -0.12 4.10
N MET A 276 11.41 0.98 3.37
CA MET A 276 11.60 0.97 1.92
C MET A 276 12.96 0.37 1.52
N GLU A 277 14.04 0.64 2.24
CA GLU A 277 15.36 0.03 2.03
C GLU A 277 15.35 -1.49 2.25
N SER A 278 14.51 -1.97 3.18
CA SER A 278 14.39 -3.40 3.47
C SER A 278 13.69 -4.21 2.37
N LEU A 279 13.03 -3.54 1.40
CA LEU A 279 12.33 -4.20 0.31
C LEU A 279 13.34 -4.87 -0.63
N ASN A 280 13.32 -6.20 -0.63
CA ASN A 280 13.98 -6.98 -1.68
C ASN A 280 13.08 -6.94 -2.92
N GLY A 281 13.46 -6.18 -3.93
CA GLY A 281 12.52 -6.17 -4.97
C GLY A 281 12.72 -5.35 -6.23
N PRO A 282 11.76 -4.54 -6.69
CA PRO A 282 11.50 -4.30 -8.11
C PRO A 282 12.54 -3.42 -8.83
N MET A 283 13.52 -2.88 -8.11
CA MET A 283 14.63 -2.10 -8.69
C MET A 283 15.86 -2.96 -9.03
N ASN A 284 15.70 -4.32 -9.14
CA ASN A 284 16.81 -5.28 -9.25
C ASN A 284 17.76 -5.24 -8.04
N GLY A 285 17.25 -4.90 -6.86
CA GLY A 285 17.99 -4.75 -5.61
C GLY A 285 17.20 -3.96 -4.57
N GLN A 286 17.85 -3.67 -3.47
CA GLN A 286 17.33 -2.77 -2.44
C GLN A 286 17.24 -1.33 -2.98
N ILE A 287 16.31 -0.55 -2.46
CA ILE A 287 16.29 0.89 -2.70
C ILE A 287 17.56 1.48 -2.07
N PRO A 288 18.41 2.18 -2.86
CA PRO A 288 19.64 2.75 -2.32
C PRO A 288 19.33 3.73 -1.19
N PRO A 289 20.10 3.75 -0.08
CA PRO A 289 19.87 4.67 1.03
C PRO A 289 19.80 6.15 0.61
N ILE A 290 20.59 6.54 -0.39
CA ILE A 290 20.54 7.91 -0.91
C ILE A 290 19.18 8.23 -1.58
N VAL A 291 18.55 7.26 -2.21
CA VAL A 291 17.21 7.42 -2.80
C VAL A 291 16.17 7.50 -1.71
N ALA A 292 16.21 6.60 -0.73
CA ALA A 292 15.27 6.60 0.40
C ALA A 292 15.33 7.91 1.20
N ALA A 293 16.55 8.42 1.44
CA ALA A 293 16.76 9.63 2.23
C ALA A 293 16.20 10.92 1.59
N VAL A 294 16.12 11.00 0.25
CA VAL A 294 15.71 12.22 -0.45
C VAL A 294 14.39 12.12 -1.20
N MET A 295 13.81 10.92 -1.36
CA MET A 295 12.52 10.74 -2.03
C MET A 295 11.42 11.54 -1.32
N ALA A 296 10.46 12.07 -2.09
CA ALA A 296 9.27 12.68 -1.52
C ALA A 296 8.34 11.62 -0.96
N LEU A 297 7.64 11.95 0.13
CA LEU A 297 6.68 11.04 0.79
C LEU A 297 5.26 11.51 0.53
N ASN A 298 4.31 10.61 0.71
CA ASN A 298 2.89 10.87 0.73
C ASN A 298 2.40 11.12 2.17
N ASN A 299 1.14 11.55 2.32
CA ASN A 299 0.40 11.42 3.57
C ASN A 299 -0.28 10.06 3.61
N TYR A 300 -0.36 9.48 4.81
CA TYR A 300 -0.89 8.13 5.03
C TYR A 300 -2.08 8.18 6.00
N PRO A 301 -3.29 8.56 5.50
CA PRO A 301 -4.46 8.75 6.36
C PRO A 301 -4.91 7.42 6.96
N ILE A 302 -5.45 7.49 8.17
CA ILE A 302 -6.20 6.42 8.81
C ILE A 302 -7.70 6.60 8.58
N GLY A 303 -8.44 5.49 8.57
CA GLY A 303 -9.87 5.49 8.26
C GLY A 303 -10.16 5.73 6.78
N ILE A 304 -11.46 5.78 6.46
CA ILE A 304 -11.94 5.96 5.08
C ILE A 304 -12.72 7.28 4.98
N ASP A 305 -12.27 8.18 4.10
CA ASP A 305 -12.98 9.41 3.75
C ASP A 305 -13.66 9.26 2.38
N LYS A 306 -14.97 9.02 2.41
CA LYS A 306 -15.78 8.87 1.20
C LYS A 306 -15.68 10.07 0.25
N ALA A 307 -15.64 11.31 0.78
CA ALA A 307 -15.61 12.51 -0.04
C ALA A 307 -14.27 12.61 -0.80
N ARG A 308 -13.17 12.28 -0.13
CA ARG A 308 -11.84 12.21 -0.74
C ARG A 308 -11.82 11.15 -1.84
N LEU A 309 -12.29 9.94 -1.57
CA LEU A 309 -12.30 8.85 -2.55
C LEU A 309 -13.24 9.12 -3.73
N GLN A 310 -14.35 9.84 -3.52
CA GLN A 310 -15.27 10.20 -4.60
C GLN A 310 -14.61 11.07 -5.67
N ARG A 311 -13.60 11.88 -5.31
CA ARG A 311 -12.83 12.68 -6.27
C ARG A 311 -12.21 11.83 -7.38
N VAL A 312 -11.80 10.58 -7.07
CA VAL A 312 -11.23 9.67 -8.08
C VAL A 312 -12.28 9.34 -9.14
N ALA A 313 -13.47 8.96 -8.73
CA ALA A 313 -14.55 8.63 -9.66
C ALA A 313 -15.01 9.84 -10.49
N ASP A 314 -15.04 11.02 -9.86
CA ASP A 314 -15.44 12.26 -10.54
C ASP A 314 -14.37 12.65 -11.60
N GLU A 315 -13.09 12.54 -11.28
CA GLU A 315 -12.00 12.80 -12.22
C GLU A 315 -11.94 11.74 -13.34
N MET A 316 -12.21 10.47 -13.03
CA MET A 316 -12.34 9.42 -14.04
C MET A 316 -13.47 9.71 -15.03
N LEU A 317 -14.59 10.24 -14.57
CA LEU A 317 -15.70 10.66 -15.43
C LEU A 317 -15.29 11.84 -16.33
N GLN A 318 -14.58 12.82 -15.78
CA GLN A 318 -14.10 13.99 -16.51
C GLN A 318 -13.17 13.61 -17.68
N PHE A 319 -12.29 12.61 -17.46
CA PHE A 319 -11.33 12.15 -18.47
C PHE A 319 -11.80 10.93 -19.28
N GLY A 320 -13.10 10.57 -19.20
CA GLY A 320 -13.70 9.54 -20.03
C GLY A 320 -13.29 8.11 -19.67
N LEU A 321 -12.69 7.89 -18.50
CA LEU A 321 -12.42 6.55 -17.94
C LEU A 321 -13.69 5.90 -17.39
N LEU A 322 -14.70 6.71 -17.08
CA LEU A 322 -16.07 6.32 -16.80
C LEU A 322 -17.02 6.99 -17.79
N HIS A 323 -18.08 6.31 -18.19
CA HIS A 323 -19.13 6.86 -19.06
C HIS A 323 -20.36 7.36 -18.28
N THR A 324 -20.46 6.96 -17.01
CA THR A 324 -21.53 7.35 -16.09
C THR A 324 -20.94 7.64 -14.71
N ARG A 325 -21.66 8.46 -13.94
CA ARG A 325 -21.26 8.75 -12.57
C ARG A 325 -21.22 7.46 -11.74
N PHE A 326 -20.14 7.29 -11.00
CA PHE A 326 -19.96 6.18 -10.06
C PHE A 326 -20.00 6.72 -8.62
N ASP A 327 -20.84 6.13 -7.76
CA ASP A 327 -20.83 6.42 -6.33
C ASP A 327 -19.83 5.48 -5.64
N ILE A 328 -18.77 6.04 -5.11
CA ILE A 328 -17.70 5.28 -4.46
C ILE A 328 -18.19 4.43 -3.27
N SER A 329 -19.33 4.77 -2.67
CA SER A 329 -19.92 3.95 -1.60
C SER A 329 -20.21 2.51 -2.02
N GLN A 330 -20.32 2.24 -3.32
CA GLN A 330 -20.46 0.88 -3.85
C GLN A 330 -19.23 0.01 -3.61
N LEU A 331 -18.05 0.63 -3.44
CA LEU A 331 -16.79 -0.05 -3.09
C LEU A 331 -16.46 -0.01 -1.60
N LEU A 332 -17.25 0.65 -0.78
CA LEU A 332 -17.03 0.68 0.66
C LEU A 332 -17.80 -0.46 1.34
N GLY A 333 -17.27 -0.91 2.46
CA GLY A 333 -17.95 -1.85 3.34
C GLY A 333 -19.22 -1.25 3.98
N PRO A 334 -20.09 -2.11 4.55
CA PRO A 334 -21.30 -1.69 5.22
C PRO A 334 -21.03 -0.87 6.49
#